data_f9b7925f8a98f603fea16bb317359080
#
_entry.id   f9b7925f8a98f603fea16bb317359080
#
_cell.length_a   1.000
_cell.length_b   1.000
_cell.length_c   1.000
_cell.angle_alpha   90.00
_cell.angle_beta   90.00
_cell.angle_gamma   90.00
#
_symmetry.space_group_name_H-M   'P 1'
#
loop_
_entity.id
_entity.type
_entity.pdbx_description
1 polymer ?
#
loop_
_entity_poly.entity_id
_entity_poly.type
_entity_poly.pdbx_seq_one_letter_code
_entity_poly.pdbx_strand_id
1 'polypeptide(L)'
;MEMSNRIVREYGEKSIFAEKNAKKISKEFGISIIKSCQIIACGEIGKRFYNKNENGFTYIRNAKDTYEYLNDMRSLPKEHFRGLYLNSHNQIIHDEVISIGTINTNIVHPREVFRPAIEYNAVAIVLAHNHPSNVPTPSTQDIEI
;
A
#
# COMPACT_ATOMS: atom_id res chain seq x y z
N MET A 1 -27.16 -14.69 -9.44
CA MET A 1 -26.41 -14.34 -10.67
C MET A 1 -26.59 -12.89 -11.09
N GLU A 2 -27.81 -12.37 -11.12
CA GLU A 2 -28.13 -10.98 -11.54
C GLU A 2 -27.49 -9.89 -10.65
N MET A 3 -27.51 -10.07 -9.32
CA MET A 3 -26.92 -9.12 -8.37
C MET A 3 -25.38 -9.08 -8.46
N SER A 4 -24.71 -10.21 -8.65
CA SER A 4 -23.26 -10.25 -8.82
C SER A 4 -22.81 -9.51 -10.08
N ASN A 5 -23.53 -9.70 -11.19
CA ASN A 5 -23.28 -9.02 -12.46
C ASN A 5 -23.52 -7.49 -12.35
N ARG A 6 -24.54 -7.08 -11.56
CA ARG A 6 -24.79 -5.66 -11.29
C ARG A 6 -23.66 -5.01 -10.50
N ILE A 7 -23.17 -5.68 -9.44
CA ILE A 7 -22.06 -5.19 -8.64
C ILE A 7 -20.80 -5.00 -9.49
N VAL A 8 -20.44 -6.00 -10.32
CA VAL A 8 -19.27 -5.92 -11.21
C VAL A 8 -19.45 -4.82 -12.26
N ARG A 9 -20.65 -4.65 -12.79
CA ARG A 9 -20.95 -3.65 -13.83
C ARG A 9 -20.92 -2.21 -13.30
N GLU A 10 -21.43 -1.96 -12.08
CA GLU A 10 -21.51 -0.61 -11.50
C GLU A 10 -20.17 -0.15 -10.88
N TYR A 11 -19.37 -1.08 -10.35
CA TYR A 11 -18.09 -0.74 -9.72
C TYR A 11 -16.86 -0.98 -10.61
N GLY A 12 -17.02 -1.65 -11.75
CA GLY A 12 -15.88 -2.10 -12.54
C GLY A 12 -14.95 -3.06 -11.76
N GLU A 13 -13.90 -3.53 -12.42
CA GLU A 13 -13.06 -4.61 -11.86
C GLU A 13 -12.26 -4.23 -10.59
N LYS A 14 -12.12 -2.94 -10.27
CA LYS A 14 -11.19 -2.51 -9.20
C LYS A 14 -11.83 -1.74 -8.04
N SER A 15 -12.98 -1.11 -8.21
CA SER A 15 -13.48 -0.13 -7.22
C SER A 15 -14.21 -0.75 -6.03
N ILE A 16 -14.93 -1.86 -6.21
CA ILE A 16 -15.64 -2.51 -5.09
C ILE A 16 -14.66 -3.08 -4.06
N PHE A 17 -13.49 -3.56 -4.50
CA PHE A 17 -12.46 -4.07 -3.61
C PHE A 17 -11.68 -2.98 -2.85
N ALA A 18 -11.85 -1.72 -3.24
CA ALA A 18 -11.28 -0.57 -2.54
C ALA A 18 -12.24 0.00 -1.48
N GLU A 19 -13.56 -0.29 -1.57
CA GLU A 19 -14.55 0.23 -0.62
C GLU A 19 -14.45 -0.51 0.71
N LYS A 20 -14.23 0.23 1.80
CA LYS A 20 -14.11 -0.29 3.17
C LYS A 20 -15.36 -0.06 4.02
N ASN A 21 -16.34 0.67 3.49
CA ASN A 21 -17.53 1.04 4.23
C ASN A 21 -18.71 0.09 3.93
N ALA A 22 -18.91 -0.90 4.80
CA ALA A 22 -19.98 -1.87 4.67
C ALA A 22 -21.39 -1.26 4.66
N LYS A 23 -21.63 -0.16 5.40
CA LYS A 23 -22.92 0.53 5.41
C LYS A 23 -23.22 1.19 4.06
N LYS A 24 -22.19 1.72 3.38
CA LYS A 24 -22.33 2.30 2.05
C LYS A 24 -22.73 1.23 1.03
N ILE A 25 -22.00 0.11 0.98
CA ILE A 25 -22.29 -1.04 0.11
C ILE A 25 -23.71 -1.57 0.38
N SER A 26 -24.10 -1.73 1.66
CA SER A 26 -25.42 -2.20 2.06
C SER A 26 -26.54 -1.31 1.51
N LYS A 27 -26.39 0.01 1.65
CA LYS A 27 -27.39 1.00 1.19
C LYS A 27 -27.48 1.07 -0.32
N GLU A 28 -26.31 1.04 -1.01
CA GLU A 28 -26.23 1.22 -2.46
C GLU A 28 -26.78 0.00 -3.23
N PHE A 29 -26.53 -1.21 -2.73
CA PHE A 29 -26.98 -2.46 -3.37
C PHE A 29 -28.21 -3.07 -2.75
N GLY A 30 -28.76 -2.52 -1.67
CA GLY A 30 -29.93 -3.10 -0.98
C GLY A 30 -29.65 -4.48 -0.39
N ILE A 31 -28.41 -4.76 0.01
CA ILE A 31 -27.99 -6.03 0.62
C ILE A 31 -27.80 -5.88 2.13
N SER A 32 -27.85 -7.00 2.87
CA SER A 32 -27.61 -6.96 4.32
C SER A 32 -26.18 -6.50 4.63
N ILE A 33 -25.99 -5.87 5.80
CA ILE A 33 -24.69 -5.46 6.29
C ILE A 33 -23.70 -6.64 6.38
N ILE A 34 -24.21 -7.83 6.71
CA ILE A 34 -23.40 -9.07 6.79
C ILE A 34 -22.82 -9.41 5.42
N LYS A 35 -23.65 -9.39 4.36
CA LYS A 35 -23.17 -9.63 2.98
C LYS A 35 -22.17 -8.57 2.53
N SER A 36 -22.37 -7.31 2.92
CA SER A 36 -21.42 -6.23 2.62
C SER A 36 -20.06 -6.48 3.29
N CYS A 37 -20.06 -6.91 4.55
CA CYS A 37 -18.82 -7.28 5.25
C CYS A 37 -18.13 -8.48 4.58
N GLN A 38 -18.89 -9.48 4.13
CA GLN A 38 -18.33 -10.63 3.39
C GLN A 38 -17.65 -10.21 2.09
N ILE A 39 -18.26 -9.29 1.33
CA ILE A 39 -17.67 -8.76 0.09
C ILE A 39 -16.34 -8.04 0.40
N ILE A 40 -16.31 -7.19 1.41
CA ILE A 40 -15.08 -6.49 1.83
C ILE A 40 -14.01 -7.50 2.26
N ALA A 41 -14.38 -8.49 3.07
CA ALA A 41 -13.45 -9.52 3.54
C ALA A 41 -12.89 -10.36 2.37
N CYS A 42 -13.72 -10.77 1.42
CA CYS A 42 -13.26 -11.46 0.21
C CYS A 42 -12.29 -10.61 -0.62
N GLY A 43 -12.58 -9.31 -0.77
CA GLY A 43 -11.68 -8.39 -1.46
C GLY A 43 -10.32 -8.25 -0.77
N GLU A 44 -10.33 -8.16 0.56
CA GLU A 44 -9.11 -8.07 1.36
C GLU A 44 -8.28 -9.36 1.32
N ILE A 45 -8.93 -10.52 1.42
CA ILE A 45 -8.28 -11.84 1.26
C ILE A 45 -7.67 -11.95 -0.14
N GLY A 46 -8.42 -11.58 -1.18
CA GLY A 46 -7.92 -11.59 -2.55
C GLY A 46 -6.67 -10.72 -2.72
N LYS A 47 -6.68 -9.49 -2.18
CA LYS A 47 -5.51 -8.60 -2.19
C LYS A 47 -4.29 -9.24 -1.52
N ARG A 48 -4.46 -9.82 -0.36
CA ARG A 48 -3.37 -10.49 0.38
C ARG A 48 -2.85 -11.72 -0.35
N PHE A 49 -3.73 -12.46 -1.01
CA PHE A 49 -3.37 -13.66 -1.77
C PHE A 49 -2.62 -13.32 -3.06
N TYR A 50 -3.10 -12.35 -3.84
CA TYR A 50 -2.47 -11.93 -5.10
C TYR A 50 -1.18 -11.13 -4.91
N ASN A 51 -1.02 -10.43 -3.77
CA ASN A 51 0.23 -9.74 -3.47
C ASN A 51 1.33 -10.66 -2.90
N LYS A 52 1.00 -11.92 -2.58
CA LYS A 52 2.01 -12.93 -2.27
C LYS A 52 2.42 -13.63 -3.56
N ASN A 53 3.64 -13.37 -4.04
CA ASN A 53 4.30 -14.27 -5.00
C ASN A 53 4.25 -15.71 -4.46
N GLU A 54 4.19 -16.70 -5.35
CA GLU A 54 4.00 -18.14 -5.07
C GLU A 54 4.91 -18.72 -3.96
N ASN A 55 6.00 -18.02 -3.61
CA ASN A 55 6.96 -18.41 -2.58
C ASN A 55 6.85 -17.58 -1.28
N GLY A 56 5.86 -16.71 -1.12
CA GLY A 56 5.67 -15.91 0.08
C GLY A 56 6.65 -14.74 0.26
N PHE A 57 7.62 -14.58 -0.64
CA PHE A 57 8.63 -13.52 -0.61
C PHE A 57 8.44 -12.55 -1.77
N THR A 58 8.53 -11.25 -1.47
CA THR A 58 8.58 -10.21 -2.50
C THR A 58 10.02 -9.79 -2.72
N TYR A 59 10.44 -9.71 -3.98
CA TYR A 59 11.77 -9.31 -4.39
C TYR A 59 11.74 -7.91 -4.97
N ILE A 60 12.70 -7.07 -4.58
CA ILE A 60 12.89 -5.73 -5.11
C ILE A 60 14.22 -5.70 -5.88
N ARG A 61 14.18 -5.72 -7.20
CA ARG A 61 15.36 -5.75 -8.07
C ARG A 61 15.56 -4.44 -8.82
N ASN A 62 14.51 -3.63 -8.90
CA ASN A 62 14.51 -2.36 -9.62
C ASN A 62 13.40 -1.44 -9.09
N ALA A 63 13.40 -0.20 -9.54
CA ALA A 63 12.40 0.80 -9.12
C ALA A 63 10.96 0.42 -9.49
N LYS A 64 10.75 -0.35 -10.57
CA LYS A 64 9.43 -0.81 -10.98
C LYS A 64 8.84 -1.80 -9.97
N ASP A 65 9.65 -2.75 -9.46
CA ASP A 65 9.22 -3.69 -8.44
C ASP A 65 8.78 -2.94 -7.16
N THR A 66 9.54 -1.92 -6.75
CA THR A 66 9.18 -1.03 -5.64
C THR A 66 7.86 -0.32 -5.90
N TYR A 67 7.70 0.26 -7.08
CA TYR A 67 6.50 0.97 -7.48
C TYR A 67 5.25 0.06 -7.50
N GLU A 68 5.38 -1.18 -7.94
CA GLU A 68 4.29 -2.16 -7.94
C GLU A 68 3.96 -2.64 -6.52
N TYR A 69 4.99 -2.88 -5.70
CA TYR A 69 4.82 -3.29 -4.31
C TYR A 69 4.10 -2.23 -3.47
N LEU A 70 4.48 -0.96 -3.62
CA LEU A 70 3.92 0.18 -2.88
C LEU A 70 2.65 0.76 -3.52
N ASN A 71 1.91 -0.04 -4.29
CA ASN A 71 0.70 0.40 -4.97
C ASN A 71 -0.37 0.99 -4.03
N ASP A 72 -0.43 0.52 -2.79
CA ASP A 72 -1.33 1.01 -1.75
C ASP A 72 -1.06 2.48 -1.35
N MET A 73 0.19 2.94 -1.49
CA MET A 73 0.57 4.32 -1.14
C MET A 73 0.01 5.36 -2.13
N ARG A 74 -0.30 4.98 -3.36
CA ARG A 74 -0.70 5.94 -4.42
C ARG A 74 -2.00 6.68 -4.13
N SER A 75 -2.90 6.07 -3.38
CA SER A 75 -4.21 6.64 -3.05
C SER A 75 -4.27 7.29 -1.67
N LEU A 76 -3.13 7.39 -0.98
CA LEU A 76 -3.10 7.96 0.37
C LEU A 76 -3.23 9.48 0.31
N PRO A 77 -4.09 10.08 1.17
CA PRO A 77 -4.34 11.52 1.16
C PRO A 77 -3.24 12.34 1.84
N LYS A 78 -2.32 11.67 2.51
CA LYS A 78 -1.15 12.27 3.16
C LYS A 78 0.11 11.66 2.58
N GLU A 79 1.20 12.41 2.67
CA GLU A 79 2.52 11.92 2.35
C GLU A 79 2.98 10.89 3.38
N HIS A 80 3.38 9.71 2.90
CA HIS A 80 3.93 8.63 3.71
C HIS A 80 5.34 8.36 3.25
N PHE A 81 6.27 8.36 4.16
CA PHE A 81 7.65 7.95 3.93
C PHE A 81 7.82 6.52 4.46
N ARG A 82 8.17 5.60 3.59
CA ARG A 82 8.19 4.16 3.86
C ARG A 82 9.53 3.54 3.55
N GLY A 83 10.00 2.66 4.44
CA GLY A 83 11.24 1.90 4.30
C GLY A 83 10.96 0.43 3.99
N LEU A 84 11.60 -0.09 2.94
CA LEU A 84 11.64 -1.51 2.62
C LEU A 84 13.04 -2.03 2.96
N TYR A 85 13.12 -3.02 3.82
CA TYR A 85 14.35 -3.59 4.32
C TYR A 85 14.59 -4.93 3.66
N LEU A 86 15.74 -5.08 3.01
CA LEU A 86 16.02 -6.20 2.14
C LEU A 86 17.16 -7.06 2.68
N ASN A 87 17.06 -8.38 2.45
CA ASN A 87 18.17 -9.31 2.67
C ASN A 87 19.13 -9.34 1.46
N SER A 88 20.17 -10.17 1.54
CA SER A 88 21.18 -10.34 0.47
C SER A 88 20.62 -10.89 -0.86
N HIS A 89 19.40 -11.40 -0.86
CA HIS A 89 18.70 -11.89 -2.05
C HIS A 89 17.69 -10.87 -2.60
N ASN A 90 17.72 -9.62 -2.12
CA ASN A 90 16.77 -8.57 -2.43
C ASN A 90 15.31 -8.91 -2.06
N GLN A 91 15.11 -9.79 -1.07
CA GLN A 91 13.79 -10.08 -0.53
C GLN A 91 13.43 -9.07 0.54
N ILE A 92 12.20 -8.59 0.57
CA ILE A 92 11.68 -7.77 1.65
C ILE A 92 11.57 -8.63 2.91
N ILE A 93 12.32 -8.29 3.95
CA ILE A 93 12.29 -8.92 5.27
C ILE A 93 11.52 -8.09 6.27
N HIS A 94 11.46 -6.78 6.07
CA HIS A 94 10.65 -5.86 6.85
C HIS A 94 10.22 -4.67 6.01
N ASP A 95 9.10 -4.07 6.39
CA ASP A 95 8.45 -2.98 5.68
C ASP A 95 7.66 -2.16 6.71
N GLU A 96 7.97 -0.88 6.83
CA GLU A 96 7.23 0.00 7.75
C GLU A 96 7.11 1.43 7.23
N VAL A 97 6.08 2.12 7.70
CA VAL A 97 5.92 3.56 7.50
C VAL A 97 6.76 4.29 8.55
N ILE A 98 7.83 4.94 8.08
CA ILE A 98 8.78 5.67 8.93
C ILE A 98 8.18 6.99 9.40
N SER A 99 7.47 7.68 8.50
CA SER A 99 6.88 8.98 8.80
C SER A 99 5.60 9.21 7.99
N ILE A 100 4.66 9.94 8.58
CA ILE A 100 3.47 10.45 7.90
C ILE A 100 3.50 11.96 8.04
N GLY A 101 3.71 12.66 6.91
CA GLY A 101 3.77 14.10 6.86
C GLY A 101 2.40 14.78 6.79
N THR A 102 2.34 16.03 7.23
CA THR A 102 1.39 17.02 6.74
C THR A 102 1.97 17.63 5.47
N ILE A 103 1.12 18.15 4.60
CA ILE A 103 1.46 18.69 3.25
C ILE A 103 2.77 19.53 3.17
N ASN A 104 3.31 20.00 4.28
CA ASN A 104 4.44 20.94 4.30
C ASN A 104 5.70 20.49 5.06
N THR A 105 5.71 19.38 5.79
CA THR A 105 6.91 18.97 6.55
C THR A 105 6.93 17.47 6.80
N ASN A 106 7.78 16.76 6.08
CA ASN A 106 8.13 15.38 6.39
C ASN A 106 9.53 15.40 7.03
N ILE A 107 9.59 15.40 8.38
CA ILE A 107 10.86 15.35 9.09
C ILE A 107 11.20 13.89 9.35
N VAL A 108 12.14 13.37 8.57
CA VAL A 108 12.68 12.02 8.74
C VAL A 108 14.01 12.09 9.49
N HIS A 109 14.10 11.43 10.62
CA HIS A 109 15.36 11.35 11.35
C HIS A 109 16.11 10.07 10.91
N PRO A 110 17.41 10.13 10.55
CA PRO A 110 18.19 8.97 10.12
C PRO A 110 18.09 7.77 11.05
N ARG A 111 17.99 8.00 12.36
CA ARG A 111 17.80 6.94 13.35
C ARG A 111 16.55 6.09 13.09
N GLU A 112 15.44 6.70 12.68
CA GLU A 112 14.18 5.97 12.41
C GLU A 112 14.30 5.13 11.14
N VAL A 113 15.12 5.55 10.18
CA VAL A 113 15.44 4.81 8.96
C VAL A 113 16.34 3.60 9.26
N PHE A 114 17.39 3.80 10.05
CA PHE A 114 18.43 2.78 10.23
C PHE A 114 18.17 1.81 11.39
N ARG A 115 17.34 2.18 12.38
CA ARG A 115 16.99 1.30 13.49
C ARG A 115 16.39 -0.04 13.02
N PRO A 116 15.36 -0.06 12.16
CA PRO A 116 14.81 -1.31 11.65
C PRO A 116 15.82 -2.12 10.82
N ALA A 117 16.70 -1.43 10.07
CA ALA A 117 17.73 -2.12 9.31
C ALA A 117 18.67 -2.95 10.20
N ILE A 118 19.04 -2.40 11.35
CA ILE A 118 19.89 -3.10 12.34
C ILE A 118 19.09 -4.22 13.02
N GLU A 119 17.85 -3.93 13.44
CA GLU A 119 16.98 -4.87 14.14
C GLU A 119 16.69 -6.13 13.32
N TYR A 120 16.39 -5.94 12.02
CA TYR A 120 16.06 -7.04 11.10
C TYR A 120 17.27 -7.56 10.31
N ASN A 121 18.50 -7.09 10.60
CA ASN A 121 19.73 -7.47 9.89
C ASN A 121 19.60 -7.27 8.36
N ALA A 122 19.04 -6.15 7.95
CA ALA A 122 18.89 -5.81 6.55
C ALA A 122 20.25 -5.48 5.90
N VAL A 123 20.43 -5.92 4.67
CA VAL A 123 21.63 -5.65 3.86
C VAL A 123 21.46 -4.41 2.99
N ALA A 124 20.20 -4.10 2.63
CA ALA A 124 19.86 -2.93 1.84
C ALA A 124 18.54 -2.32 2.32
N ILE A 125 18.39 -1.03 2.09
CA ILE A 125 17.18 -0.26 2.38
C ILE A 125 16.73 0.42 1.08
N VAL A 126 15.44 0.34 0.78
CA VAL A 126 14.80 1.15 -0.25
C VAL A 126 13.83 2.09 0.43
N LEU A 127 14.02 3.39 0.21
CA LEU A 127 13.16 4.44 0.75
C LEU A 127 12.23 4.93 -0.36
N ALA A 128 10.97 5.13 -0.03
CA ALA A 128 9.97 5.62 -0.96
C ALA A 128 8.96 6.52 -0.25
N HIS A 129 8.43 7.50 -0.97
CA HIS A 129 7.30 8.31 -0.50
C HIS A 129 6.30 8.54 -1.64
N ASN A 130 5.08 8.87 -1.28
CA ASN A 130 4.04 9.25 -2.23
C ASN A 130 3.82 10.76 -2.20
N HIS A 131 3.49 11.32 -3.36
CA HIS A 131 3.03 12.70 -3.48
C HIS A 131 1.49 12.72 -3.66
N PRO A 132 0.72 13.16 -2.66
CA PRO A 132 -0.74 13.28 -2.81
C PRO A 132 -1.18 14.22 -3.94
N SER A 133 -0.28 15.16 -4.31
CA SER A 133 -0.47 16.08 -5.45
C SER A 133 -0.39 15.39 -6.82
N ASN A 134 0.07 14.13 -6.89
CA ASN A 134 0.42 13.40 -8.11
C ASN A 134 1.51 14.08 -8.98
N VAL A 135 2.27 15.01 -8.41
CA VAL A 135 3.42 15.63 -9.08
C VAL A 135 4.68 14.88 -8.63
N PRO A 136 5.36 14.13 -9.52
CA PRO A 136 6.48 13.26 -9.14
C PRO A 136 7.80 14.01 -8.94
N THR A 137 7.82 15.33 -9.16
CA THR A 137 9.03 16.15 -9.00
C THR A 137 9.39 16.24 -7.51
N PRO A 138 10.59 15.81 -7.11
CA PRO A 138 11.01 15.89 -5.72
C PRO A 138 11.10 17.33 -5.25
N SER A 139 10.71 17.59 -4.01
CA SER A 139 10.94 18.88 -3.35
C SER A 139 12.40 19.01 -2.91
N THR A 140 12.81 20.20 -2.51
CA THR A 140 14.16 20.42 -1.95
C THR A 140 14.37 19.54 -0.70
N GLN A 141 13.34 19.39 0.12
CA GLN A 141 13.40 18.54 1.32
C GLN A 141 13.55 17.05 0.99
N ASP A 142 12.92 16.56 -0.09
CA ASP A 142 13.07 15.16 -0.52
C ASP A 142 14.50 14.85 -0.98
N ILE A 143 15.22 15.86 -1.48
CA ILE A 143 16.61 15.72 -1.94
C ILE A 143 17.59 15.76 -0.75
N GLU A 144 17.23 16.42 0.35
CA GLU A 144 18.08 16.58 1.53
C GLU A 144 17.99 15.40 2.52
N ILE A 145 17.02 14.49 2.34
CA ILE A 145 16.87 13.24 3.10
C ILE A 145 17.86 12.19 2.59
#